data_fc38b41f72c2e15c7c920fcdad7be5b7
#
_entry.id   fc38b41f72c2e15c7c920fcdad7be5b7
#
_cell.length_a   1.000
_cell.length_b   1.000
_cell.length_c   1.000
_cell.angle_alpha   90.00
_cell.angle_beta   90.00
_cell.angle_gamma   90.00
#
_symmetry.space_group_name_H-M   'P 1'
#
loop_
_entity.id
_entity.type
_entity.pdbx_description
1 polymer ?
#
loop_
_entity_poly.entity_id
_entity_poly.type
_entity_poly.pdbx_seq_one_letter_code
_entity_poly.pdbx_strand_id
1 'polypeptide(L)'
;MTKSTNSYWNPLHPESREQWQPIAGMEDLAEELTLSIDPDTGEYTRLTRFHAGADTTAFGEKSHEYPEEIFIVSGRLFDQAFDMWLESGHYASRPPGEVHGPFKTDVGCVVLEISFPNRTE
;
A
#
# COMPACT_ATOMS: atom_id res chain seq x y z
N MET A 1 13.55 16.23 -9.96
CA MET A 1 13.38 15.04 -10.82
C MET A 1 11.97 14.53 -10.76
N THR A 2 11.56 13.81 -11.77
CA THR A 2 10.27 13.15 -11.76
C THR A 2 10.39 11.76 -11.15
N LYS A 3 9.28 11.22 -10.68
CA LYS A 3 9.22 9.82 -10.28
C LYS A 3 9.46 8.94 -11.51
N SER A 4 10.42 8.04 -11.41
CA SER A 4 10.72 7.16 -12.53
C SER A 4 11.40 5.88 -12.07
N THR A 5 10.97 4.78 -12.65
CA THR A 5 11.68 3.50 -12.64
C THR A 5 11.55 2.94 -14.05
N ASN A 6 10.81 1.87 -14.24
CA ASN A 6 10.51 1.35 -15.58
C ASN A 6 9.32 2.11 -16.16
N SER A 7 9.32 2.36 -17.47
CA SER A 7 8.23 3.08 -18.12
C SER A 7 7.02 2.20 -18.40
N TYR A 8 7.26 0.96 -18.83
CA TYR A 8 6.19 0.01 -19.20
C TYR A 8 6.56 -1.39 -18.74
N TRP A 9 5.76 -1.94 -17.84
CA TRP A 9 5.97 -3.30 -17.35
C TRP A 9 4.75 -3.75 -16.57
N ASN A 10 4.63 -5.06 -16.33
CA ASN A 10 3.53 -5.59 -15.56
C ASN A 10 4.05 -6.08 -14.20
N PRO A 11 3.88 -5.28 -13.14
CA PRO A 11 4.37 -5.66 -11.81
C PRO A 11 3.66 -6.87 -11.21
N LEU A 12 2.49 -7.21 -11.72
CA LEU A 12 1.73 -8.38 -11.25
C LEU A 12 2.03 -9.65 -12.03
N HIS A 13 2.82 -9.55 -13.11
CA HIS A 13 3.21 -10.71 -13.88
C HIS A 13 4.17 -11.59 -13.07
N PRO A 14 4.09 -12.93 -13.19
CA PRO A 14 5.01 -13.82 -12.46
C PRO A 14 6.49 -13.51 -12.65
N GLU A 15 6.88 -12.98 -13.81
CA GLU A 15 8.27 -12.60 -14.09
C GLU A 15 8.75 -11.43 -13.21
N SER A 16 7.84 -10.67 -12.63
CA SER A 16 8.18 -9.53 -11.76
C SER A 16 8.27 -9.95 -10.29
N ARG A 17 8.04 -11.21 -9.97
CA ARG A 17 7.99 -11.69 -8.58
C ARG A 17 9.24 -11.34 -7.77
N GLU A 18 10.41 -11.44 -8.36
CA GLU A 18 11.67 -11.20 -7.66
C GLU A 18 11.88 -9.74 -7.26
N GLN A 19 11.11 -8.82 -7.82
CA GLN A 19 11.21 -7.41 -7.49
C GLN A 19 10.39 -7.03 -6.25
N TRP A 20 9.48 -7.91 -5.82
CA TRP A 20 8.72 -7.72 -4.60
C TRP A 20 9.60 -7.98 -3.38
N GLN A 21 9.45 -7.15 -2.36
CA GLN A 21 10.23 -7.26 -1.12
C GLN A 21 9.30 -7.46 0.07
N PRO A 22 9.61 -8.38 0.99
CA PRO A 22 8.84 -8.49 2.22
C PRO A 22 8.89 -7.18 2.99
N ILE A 23 7.78 -6.82 3.64
CA ILE A 23 7.75 -5.64 4.50
C ILE A 23 8.43 -5.98 5.82
N ALA A 24 9.45 -5.22 6.20
CA ALA A 24 10.21 -5.46 7.42
C ALA A 24 9.28 -5.49 8.64
N GLY A 25 9.40 -6.54 9.46
CA GLY A 25 8.56 -6.75 10.62
C GLY A 25 7.24 -7.44 10.33
N MET A 26 6.85 -7.56 9.05
CA MET A 26 5.59 -8.19 8.63
C MET A 26 5.82 -9.16 7.47
N GLU A 27 6.98 -9.81 7.45
CA GLU A 27 7.41 -10.65 6.32
C GLU A 27 6.42 -11.75 5.95
N ASP A 28 5.75 -12.33 6.96
CA ASP A 28 4.76 -13.37 6.75
C ASP A 28 3.39 -12.84 6.34
N LEU A 29 3.17 -11.53 6.43
CA LEU A 29 1.87 -10.92 6.21
C LEU A 29 1.78 -10.16 4.91
N ALA A 30 2.86 -9.48 4.50
CA ALA A 30 2.79 -8.56 3.38
C ALA A 30 4.14 -8.36 2.70
N GLU A 31 4.06 -7.96 1.43
CA GLU A 31 5.22 -7.58 0.63
C GLU A 31 4.89 -6.32 -0.16
N GLU A 32 5.92 -5.63 -0.64
CA GLU A 32 5.74 -4.39 -1.36
C GLU A 32 6.64 -4.30 -2.58
N LEU A 33 6.23 -3.43 -3.52
CA LEU A 33 6.95 -3.20 -4.76
C LEU A 33 6.83 -1.73 -5.14
N THR A 34 7.94 -1.00 -5.12
CA THR A 34 7.96 0.39 -5.55
C THR A 34 7.88 0.45 -7.07
N LEU A 35 6.87 1.13 -7.60
CA LEU A 35 6.70 1.30 -9.03
C LEU A 35 7.48 2.50 -9.54
N SER A 36 7.46 3.60 -8.79
CA SER A 36 8.21 4.81 -9.14
C SER A 36 8.46 5.62 -7.88
N ILE A 37 9.56 6.37 -7.88
CA ILE A 37 9.92 7.25 -6.75
C ILE A 37 10.64 8.47 -7.28
N ASP A 38 10.34 9.63 -6.69
CA ASP A 38 11.09 10.85 -6.93
C ASP A 38 12.16 10.94 -5.83
N PRO A 39 13.46 10.81 -6.17
CA PRO A 39 14.51 10.80 -5.16
C PRO A 39 14.70 12.15 -4.45
N ASP A 40 14.21 13.24 -5.04
CA ASP A 40 14.35 14.57 -4.45
C ASP A 40 13.25 14.87 -3.44
N THR A 41 12.02 14.44 -3.72
CA THR A 41 10.86 14.72 -2.85
C THR A 41 10.47 13.54 -1.98
N GLY A 42 10.89 12.32 -2.36
CA GLY A 42 10.46 11.11 -1.69
C GLY A 42 9.06 10.64 -2.08
N GLU A 43 8.38 11.35 -2.98
CA GLU A 43 7.05 10.93 -3.46
C GLU A 43 7.18 9.62 -4.21
N TYR A 44 6.25 8.69 -3.94
CA TYR A 44 6.34 7.37 -4.56
C TYR A 44 4.97 6.80 -4.87
N THR A 45 4.99 5.87 -5.83
CA THR A 45 3.86 5.00 -6.15
C THR A 45 4.30 3.58 -5.89
N ARG A 46 3.51 2.82 -5.13
CA ARG A 46 3.90 1.50 -4.67
C ARG A 46 2.70 0.56 -4.69
N LEU A 47 2.97 -0.73 -4.87
CA LEU A 47 2.00 -1.78 -4.60
C LEU A 47 2.35 -2.43 -3.27
N THR A 48 1.32 -2.71 -2.48
CA THR A 48 1.42 -3.53 -1.26
C THR A 48 0.51 -4.72 -1.45
N ARG A 49 1.03 -5.93 -1.19
CA ARG A 49 0.25 -7.15 -1.23
C ARG A 49 0.15 -7.72 0.16
N PHE A 50 -1.09 -7.85 0.66
CA PHE A 50 -1.37 -8.60 1.88
C PHE A 50 -1.69 -10.03 1.48
N HIS A 51 -1.02 -10.99 2.11
CA HIS A 51 -1.26 -12.41 1.83
C HIS A 51 -2.62 -12.84 2.42
N ALA A 52 -3.23 -13.85 1.80
CA ALA A 52 -4.48 -14.39 2.29
C ALA A 52 -4.35 -14.77 3.76
N GLY A 53 -5.30 -14.34 4.58
CA GLY A 53 -5.29 -14.59 6.02
C GLY A 53 -4.47 -13.60 6.84
N ALA A 54 -3.85 -12.61 6.22
CA ALA A 54 -3.06 -11.60 6.94
C ALA A 54 -3.93 -10.78 7.89
N ASP A 55 -3.38 -10.50 9.07
CA ASP A 55 -4.01 -9.68 10.09
C ASP A 55 -2.92 -8.86 10.77
N THR A 56 -3.00 -7.53 10.64
CA THR A 56 -2.00 -6.63 11.20
C THR A 56 -2.38 -6.06 12.56
N THR A 57 -3.36 -6.67 13.26
CA THR A 57 -3.83 -6.19 14.56
C THR A 57 -2.69 -6.00 15.56
N ALA A 58 -1.69 -6.89 15.54
CA ALA A 58 -0.55 -6.80 16.45
C ALA A 58 0.30 -5.54 16.25
N PHE A 59 0.19 -4.89 15.10
CA PHE A 59 0.97 -3.70 14.75
C PHE A 59 0.20 -2.40 14.98
N GLY A 60 -1.08 -2.50 15.34
CA GLY A 60 -1.92 -1.35 15.66
C GLY A 60 -2.30 -0.50 14.46
N GLU A 61 -2.91 0.64 14.76
CA GLU A 61 -3.31 1.60 13.75
C GLU A 61 -2.12 2.42 13.27
N LYS A 62 -2.26 3.02 12.09
CA LYS A 62 -1.23 3.84 11.46
C LYS A 62 -1.78 5.23 11.14
N SER A 63 -0.89 6.20 11.10
CA SER A 63 -1.19 7.52 10.54
C SER A 63 0.11 8.12 10.03
N HIS A 64 -0.01 9.07 9.10
CA HIS A 64 1.15 9.77 8.52
C HIS A 64 0.93 11.26 8.60
N GLU A 65 2.02 12.02 8.65
CA GLU A 65 1.96 13.47 8.60
C GLU A 65 1.82 14.01 7.18
N TYR A 66 1.71 13.11 6.20
CA TYR A 66 1.63 13.44 4.78
C TYR A 66 0.41 12.78 4.14
N PRO A 67 -0.09 13.34 3.02
CA PRO A 67 -1.23 12.75 2.33
C PRO A 67 -0.85 11.50 1.55
N GLU A 68 -1.83 10.61 1.41
CA GLU A 68 -1.67 9.35 0.68
C GLU A 68 -2.97 9.03 -0.04
N GLU A 69 -2.87 8.45 -1.23
CA GLU A 69 -4.01 7.91 -1.94
C GLU A 69 -3.84 6.42 -2.10
N ILE A 70 -4.93 5.67 -2.02
CA ILE A 70 -4.92 4.23 -2.26
C ILE A 70 -6.02 3.82 -3.21
N PHE A 71 -5.76 2.73 -3.92
CA PHE A 71 -6.72 2.10 -4.81
C PHE A 71 -6.58 0.58 -4.67
N ILE A 72 -7.68 -0.13 -4.43
CA ILE A 72 -7.65 -1.58 -4.30
C ILE A 72 -7.65 -2.20 -5.69
N VAL A 73 -6.54 -2.84 -6.02
CA VAL A 73 -6.33 -3.48 -7.34
C VAL A 73 -7.04 -4.82 -7.41
N SER A 74 -6.91 -5.63 -6.35
CA SER A 74 -7.53 -6.96 -6.31
C SER A 74 -7.73 -7.40 -4.86
N GLY A 75 -8.67 -8.33 -4.68
CA GLY A 75 -9.00 -8.84 -3.35
C GLY A 75 -9.76 -7.84 -2.53
N ARG A 76 -9.61 -7.93 -1.21
CA ARG A 76 -10.25 -7.00 -0.29
C ARG A 76 -9.49 -6.87 1.01
N LEU A 77 -9.64 -5.72 1.65
CA LEU A 77 -8.93 -5.37 2.88
C LEU A 77 -9.92 -4.77 3.88
N PHE A 78 -9.98 -5.31 5.08
CA PHE A 78 -10.80 -4.73 6.14
C PHE A 78 -9.97 -3.70 6.90
N ASP A 79 -10.46 -2.46 6.97
CA ASP A 79 -9.84 -1.37 7.73
C ASP A 79 -10.59 -1.23 9.06
N GLN A 80 -9.94 -1.59 10.16
CA GLN A 80 -10.60 -1.58 11.48
C GLN A 80 -10.88 -0.16 11.96
N ALA A 81 -10.08 0.83 11.55
CA ALA A 81 -10.33 2.22 11.95
C ALA A 81 -11.64 2.75 11.39
N PHE A 82 -12.06 2.27 10.23
CA PHE A 82 -13.29 2.68 9.58
C PHE A 82 -14.39 1.61 9.63
N ASP A 83 -14.08 0.44 10.19
CA ASP A 83 -15.02 -0.68 10.30
C ASP A 83 -15.66 -1.01 8.97
N MET A 84 -14.84 -1.14 7.91
CA MET A 84 -15.36 -1.42 6.58
C MET A 84 -14.38 -2.24 5.74
N TRP A 85 -14.96 -3.01 4.80
CA TRP A 85 -14.19 -3.71 3.79
C TRP A 85 -13.93 -2.78 2.60
N LEU A 86 -12.68 -2.71 2.19
CA LEU A 86 -12.27 -2.05 0.96
C LEU A 86 -12.19 -3.14 -0.12
N GLU A 87 -13.10 -3.08 -1.07
CA GLU A 87 -13.20 -4.07 -2.15
C GLU A 87 -12.44 -3.62 -3.38
N SER A 88 -12.20 -4.54 -4.32
CA SER A 88 -11.55 -4.22 -5.59
C SER A 88 -12.24 -3.03 -6.28
N GLY A 89 -11.45 -2.04 -6.70
CA GLY A 89 -11.95 -0.81 -7.29
C GLY A 89 -12.22 0.30 -6.29
N HIS A 90 -12.12 0.03 -5.00
CA HIS A 90 -12.32 1.05 -3.96
C HIS A 90 -11.14 2.02 -3.94
N TYR A 91 -11.44 3.31 -3.83
CA TYR A 91 -10.45 4.37 -3.73
C TYR A 91 -10.59 5.10 -2.40
N ALA A 92 -9.47 5.51 -1.83
CA ALA A 92 -9.48 6.37 -0.65
C ALA A 92 -8.38 7.42 -0.75
N SER A 93 -8.70 8.64 -0.33
CA SER A 93 -7.74 9.71 -0.12
C SER A 93 -7.58 9.86 1.39
N ARG A 94 -6.34 9.75 1.86
CA ARG A 94 -6.01 9.83 3.28
C ARG A 94 -5.29 11.13 3.56
N PRO A 95 -5.97 12.13 4.15
CA PRO A 95 -5.31 13.37 4.51
C PRO A 95 -4.30 13.16 5.63
N PRO A 96 -3.37 14.11 5.81
CA PRO A 96 -2.40 14.01 6.91
C PRO A 96 -3.09 13.81 8.25
N GLY A 97 -2.55 12.90 9.07
CA GLY A 97 -3.06 12.63 10.39
C GLY A 97 -4.24 11.67 10.47
N GLU A 98 -4.84 11.28 9.34
CA GLU A 98 -5.94 10.34 9.36
C GLU A 98 -5.47 8.95 9.80
N VAL A 99 -6.14 8.39 10.81
CA VAL A 99 -5.81 7.07 11.32
C VAL A 99 -6.44 6.00 10.43
N HIS A 100 -5.66 4.98 10.12
CA HIS A 100 -6.12 3.82 9.36
C HIS A 100 -5.50 2.54 9.92
N GLY A 101 -6.12 1.40 9.60
CA GLY A 101 -5.71 0.11 10.15
C GLY A 101 -6.13 -0.05 11.61
N PRO A 102 -5.73 -1.17 12.27
CA PRO A 102 -5.05 -2.28 11.61
C PRO A 102 -5.92 -2.94 10.55
N PHE A 103 -5.28 -3.74 9.70
CA PHE A 103 -5.93 -4.34 8.55
C PHE A 103 -6.01 -5.87 8.66
N LYS A 104 -6.97 -6.45 7.98
CA LYS A 104 -7.01 -7.89 7.78
C LYS A 104 -7.59 -8.21 6.40
N THR A 105 -7.28 -9.38 5.90
CA THR A 105 -7.84 -9.89 4.66
C THR A 105 -8.05 -11.39 4.77
N ASP A 106 -9.11 -11.89 4.17
CA ASP A 106 -9.35 -13.33 4.08
C ASP A 106 -8.75 -13.91 2.79
N VAL A 107 -8.94 -13.24 1.67
CA VAL A 107 -8.55 -13.75 0.34
C VAL A 107 -7.27 -13.15 -0.21
N GLY A 108 -6.65 -12.23 0.53
CA GLY A 108 -5.52 -11.46 0.05
C GLY A 108 -5.98 -10.15 -0.60
N CYS A 109 -5.02 -9.24 -0.74
CA CYS A 109 -5.34 -7.92 -1.29
C CYS A 109 -4.10 -7.28 -1.88
N VAL A 110 -4.25 -6.68 -3.06
CA VAL A 110 -3.21 -5.83 -3.66
C VAL A 110 -3.71 -4.40 -3.66
N VAL A 111 -2.93 -3.51 -3.05
CA VAL A 111 -3.25 -2.09 -2.90
C VAL A 111 -2.24 -1.26 -3.68
N LEU A 112 -2.74 -0.33 -4.49
CA LEU A 112 -1.90 0.71 -5.10
C LEU A 112 -1.86 1.90 -4.14
N GLU A 113 -0.66 2.35 -3.79
CA GLU A 113 -0.44 3.47 -2.86
C GLU A 113 0.34 4.57 -3.55
N ILE A 114 -0.12 5.81 -3.40
CA ILE A 114 0.56 7.00 -3.89
C ILE A 114 0.76 7.91 -2.67
N SER A 115 2.03 8.16 -2.31
CA SER A 115 2.36 8.89 -1.09
C SER A 115 3.20 10.12 -1.38
N PHE A 116 2.96 11.18 -0.61
CA PHE A 116 3.59 12.48 -0.78
C PHE A 116 4.27 12.89 0.54
N PRO A 117 5.38 12.23 0.92
CA PRO A 117 5.95 12.36 2.27
C PRO A 117 6.45 13.76 2.65
N ASN A 118 6.72 14.62 1.67
CA ASN A 118 7.15 16.00 1.94
C ASN A 118 6.01 17.02 1.89
N ARG A 119 4.76 16.57 1.83
CA ARG A 119 3.58 17.43 1.85
C ARG A 119 2.83 17.20 3.16
N THR A 120 2.44 18.26 3.84
CA THR A 120 1.77 18.17 5.14
C THR A 120 0.34 18.69 5.13
N GLU A 121 -0.25 18.88 3.94
CA GLU A 121 -1.64 19.31 3.83
C GLU A 121 -2.34 18.74 2.61
#